data_d000df61f1bef55b53b0828b87d62c20
#
_entry.id   d000df61f1bef55b53b0828b87d62c20
#
_cell.length_a   1.000
_cell.length_b   1.000
_cell.length_c   1.000
_cell.angle_alpha   90.00
_cell.angle_beta   90.00
_cell.angle_gamma   90.00
#
_symmetry.space_group_name_H-M   'P 1'
#
loop_
_entity.id
_entity.type
_entity.pdbx_description
1 polymer ?
#
loop_
_entity_poly.entity_id
_entity_poly.type
_entity_poly.pdbx_seq_one_letter_code
_entity_poly.pdbx_strand_id
1 'polypeptide(L)'
;MTIVELDEYRTVRVAGLRPSPADRDLAVSPELRKRLELRWLADGDLEITAGSHVGVVSLDCASIHIRPKLVGRELAVLRMLDYASGLSALRHLDTVRDLPGAGPHLRDLVCLLLTVECEALLRHGLRRDYVRREESLPAVRGRLLHDRQLLRRFGQLDRLECRFEEFDANILDNQLCTTALDLAARTTADEKVRARARRASTEFSSLCPAVVVDHRLAAQVLTYHRHNEHYRQAHCWALLLLGHGGFADLYATSGPSGQTFLLDLNSLFEAFVTRLLEEAFHGTGIAVRAQPELKESIGYRDGRRYTTITPDIQLTRGHGQTAWRRSVDVKYKLYTDRKIKPADLYQSFAYATALSHVGSTETPTAHILYASDRDHTPEEVTLRRHDGSTAAQITALGLNVPSLIAALGTPKLMLALTGIRTAVTSGEPVPRITH
;
A
#
# COMPACT_ATOMS: atom_id res chain seq x y z
N MET A 1 27.68 -0.82 14.06
CA MET A 1 26.97 -0.83 12.77
C MET A 1 26.79 0.61 12.35
N THR A 2 27.27 0.99 11.17
CA THR A 2 27.17 2.36 10.67
C THR A 2 25.74 2.67 10.27
N ILE A 3 25.17 3.79 10.74
CA ILE A 3 23.86 4.26 10.32
C ILE A 3 24.05 5.31 9.23
N VAL A 4 23.42 5.11 8.08
CA VAL A 4 23.42 6.03 6.94
C VAL A 4 22.03 6.59 6.77
N GLU A 5 21.85 7.88 6.94
CA GLU A 5 20.59 8.56 6.72
C GLU A 5 20.61 9.36 5.43
N LEU A 6 19.56 9.22 4.63
CA LEU A 6 19.35 10.01 3.43
C LEU A 6 17.86 10.28 3.21
N ASP A 7 17.56 11.33 2.48
CA ASP A 7 16.19 11.65 2.09
C ASP A 7 15.85 10.96 0.75
N GLU A 8 14.57 10.73 0.50
CA GLU A 8 14.08 10.27 -0.80
C GLU A 8 14.59 11.16 -1.95
N TYR A 9 14.82 10.56 -3.13
CA TYR A 9 15.38 11.21 -4.33
C TYR A 9 16.76 11.84 -4.12
N ARG A 10 17.56 11.34 -3.18
CA ARG A 10 18.94 11.77 -2.95
C ARG A 10 19.92 10.63 -3.20
N THR A 11 21.14 11.03 -3.54
CA THR A 11 22.30 10.14 -3.65
C THR A 11 23.30 10.54 -2.58
N VAL A 12 23.82 9.53 -1.88
CA VAL A 12 24.87 9.69 -0.86
C VAL A 12 25.98 8.68 -1.12
N ARG A 13 27.22 9.09 -0.94
CA ARG A 13 28.39 8.23 -0.97
C ARG A 13 28.96 8.04 0.44
N VAL A 14 29.19 6.79 0.81
CA VAL A 14 29.67 6.40 2.14
C VAL A 14 30.97 5.65 1.98
N ALA A 15 32.02 6.17 2.61
CA ALA A 15 33.35 5.61 2.56
C ALA A 15 33.60 4.59 3.67
N GLY A 16 34.54 3.69 3.46
CA GLY A 16 35.09 2.82 4.50
C GLY A 16 34.22 1.65 4.93
N LEU A 17 33.15 1.34 4.21
CA LEU A 17 32.31 0.17 4.48
C LEU A 17 32.99 -1.10 3.90
N ARG A 18 32.87 -2.20 4.64
CA ARG A 18 33.34 -3.51 4.19
C ARG A 18 32.16 -4.45 3.96
N PRO A 19 31.70 -4.59 2.70
CA PRO A 19 30.55 -5.42 2.40
C PRO A 19 30.83 -6.90 2.62
N SER A 20 29.91 -7.60 3.25
CA SER A 20 29.88 -9.06 3.26
C SER A 20 29.47 -9.61 1.88
N PRO A 21 29.64 -10.92 1.62
CA PRO A 21 29.03 -11.54 0.45
C PRO A 21 27.52 -11.33 0.37
N ALA A 22 26.79 -11.43 1.50
CA ALA A 22 25.36 -11.21 1.58
C ALA A 22 24.96 -9.77 1.23
N ASP A 23 25.75 -8.77 1.64
CA ASP A 23 25.53 -7.36 1.27
C ASP A 23 25.64 -7.15 -0.24
N ARG A 24 26.62 -7.82 -0.89
CA ARG A 24 26.81 -7.74 -2.35
C ARG A 24 25.68 -8.41 -3.10
N ASP A 25 25.24 -9.58 -2.64
CA ASP A 25 24.13 -10.31 -3.25
C ASP A 25 22.82 -9.51 -3.11
N LEU A 26 22.59 -8.89 -1.94
CA LEU A 26 21.43 -8.04 -1.71
C LEU A 26 21.45 -6.80 -2.64
N ALA A 27 22.60 -6.15 -2.81
CA ALA A 27 22.75 -4.97 -3.69
C ALA A 27 22.46 -5.26 -5.17
N VAL A 28 22.67 -6.50 -5.64
CA VAL A 28 22.38 -6.90 -7.03
C VAL A 28 21.01 -7.55 -7.19
N SER A 29 20.28 -7.80 -6.11
CA SER A 29 18.95 -8.45 -6.17
C SER A 29 17.99 -7.61 -7.00
N PRO A 30 17.21 -8.21 -7.93
CA PRO A 30 16.26 -7.48 -8.77
C PRO A 30 15.18 -6.76 -7.96
N GLU A 31 14.81 -7.33 -6.81
CA GLU A 31 13.77 -6.78 -5.92
C GLU A 31 14.24 -5.50 -5.24
N LEU A 32 15.48 -5.48 -4.71
CA LEU A 32 16.01 -4.28 -4.08
C LEU A 32 16.32 -3.19 -5.10
N ARG A 33 16.88 -3.53 -6.26
CA ARG A 33 17.23 -2.57 -7.33
C ARG A 33 16.02 -1.78 -7.85
N LYS A 34 14.82 -2.35 -7.80
CA LYS A 34 13.59 -1.64 -8.15
C LYS A 34 13.22 -0.56 -7.12
N ARG A 35 13.72 -0.67 -5.89
CA ARG A 35 13.35 0.16 -4.74
C ARG A 35 14.45 1.09 -4.30
N LEU A 36 15.70 0.62 -4.37
CA LEU A 36 16.90 1.33 -3.92
C LEU A 36 18.10 0.89 -4.78
N GLU A 37 18.86 1.84 -5.31
CA GLU A 37 20.07 1.52 -6.02
C GLU A 37 21.28 1.57 -5.06
N LEU A 38 21.95 0.43 -4.91
CA LEU A 38 23.18 0.28 -4.15
C LEU A 38 24.32 -0.08 -5.11
N ARG A 39 25.36 0.75 -5.13
CA ARG A 39 26.50 0.57 -6.03
C ARG A 39 27.81 0.59 -5.26
N TRP A 40 28.46 -0.56 -5.18
CA TRP A 40 29.83 -0.65 -4.65
C TRP A 40 30.81 -0.14 -5.69
N LEU A 41 31.58 0.86 -5.32
CA LEU A 41 32.59 1.49 -6.19
C LEU A 41 33.94 0.75 -6.09
N ALA A 42 34.82 0.95 -7.07
CA ALA A 42 36.12 0.29 -7.13
C ALA A 42 37.06 0.66 -5.97
N ASP A 43 36.87 1.83 -5.37
CA ASP A 43 37.58 2.31 -4.19
C ASP A 43 37.06 1.76 -2.86
N GLY A 44 36.02 0.92 -2.90
CA GLY A 44 35.37 0.32 -1.71
C GLY A 44 34.27 1.17 -1.10
N ASP A 45 33.94 2.33 -1.65
CA ASP A 45 32.84 3.16 -1.19
C ASP A 45 31.49 2.60 -1.67
N LEU A 46 30.43 2.89 -0.89
CA LEU A 46 29.06 2.58 -1.27
C LEU A 46 28.35 3.85 -1.73
N GLU A 47 27.89 3.86 -2.97
CA GLU A 47 26.95 4.85 -3.49
C GLU A 47 25.52 4.34 -3.33
N ILE A 48 24.67 5.17 -2.70
CA ILE A 48 23.28 4.85 -2.39
C ILE A 48 22.41 5.89 -3.08
N THR A 49 21.53 5.46 -3.99
CA THR A 49 20.57 6.34 -4.65
C THR A 49 19.15 5.94 -4.28
N ALA A 50 18.48 6.78 -3.52
CA ALA A 50 17.08 6.59 -3.12
C ALA A 50 16.14 7.11 -4.21
N GLY A 51 15.06 6.35 -4.47
CA GLY A 51 13.91 6.75 -5.29
C GLY A 51 12.75 7.24 -4.43
N SER A 52 11.55 6.79 -4.77
CA SER A 52 10.28 7.08 -4.05
C SER A 52 10.05 6.20 -2.82
N HIS A 53 10.98 5.31 -2.51
CA HIS A 53 10.83 4.38 -1.39
C HIS A 53 11.47 4.94 -0.12
N VAL A 54 10.75 4.83 0.99
CA VAL A 54 11.18 5.25 2.32
C VAL A 54 11.16 4.09 3.31
N GLY A 55 12.06 4.11 4.28
CA GLY A 55 12.16 3.05 5.27
C GLY A 55 13.59 2.66 5.60
N VAL A 56 13.82 1.37 5.86
CA VAL A 56 15.12 0.85 6.35
C VAL A 56 15.58 -0.34 5.53
N VAL A 57 16.86 -0.32 5.14
CA VAL A 57 17.58 -1.49 4.60
C VAL A 57 18.74 -1.79 5.53
N SER A 58 18.76 -3.00 6.08
CA SER A 58 19.84 -3.46 6.96
C SER A 58 20.82 -4.33 6.15
N LEU A 59 22.04 -3.84 6.02
CA LEU A 59 23.20 -4.59 5.54
C LEU A 59 23.98 -5.11 6.76
N ASP A 60 24.85 -6.10 6.55
CA ASP A 60 25.74 -6.57 7.64
C ASP A 60 26.70 -5.45 8.07
N CYS A 61 27.15 -4.60 7.12
CA CYS A 61 28.08 -3.50 7.37
C CYS A 61 27.42 -2.18 7.76
N ALA A 62 26.14 -1.95 7.42
CA ALA A 62 25.46 -0.68 7.65
C ALA A 62 23.93 -0.81 7.73
N SER A 63 23.27 0.16 8.37
CA SER A 63 21.80 0.33 8.29
C SER A 63 21.49 1.61 7.52
N ILE A 64 20.79 1.50 6.41
CA ILE A 64 20.41 2.59 5.52
C ILE A 64 18.99 3.02 5.86
N HIS A 65 18.82 4.28 6.26
CA HIS A 65 17.55 4.87 6.63
C HIS A 65 17.14 5.92 5.61
N ILE A 66 16.07 5.67 4.87
CA ILE A 66 15.55 6.59 3.86
C ILE A 66 14.34 7.31 4.45
N ARG A 67 14.42 8.63 4.54
CA ARG A 67 13.39 9.47 5.14
C ARG A 67 12.50 10.11 4.08
N PRO A 68 11.19 10.26 4.36
CA PRO A 68 10.29 10.99 3.48
C PRO A 68 10.61 12.48 3.51
N LYS A 69 10.66 13.10 2.34
CA LYS A 69 10.89 14.54 2.19
C LYS A 69 9.62 15.31 1.86
N LEU A 70 8.80 14.78 0.94
CA LEU A 70 7.64 15.48 0.40
C LEU A 70 6.42 15.42 1.33
N VAL A 71 6.25 14.30 2.03
CA VAL A 71 5.10 14.08 2.92
C VAL A 71 5.34 14.69 4.29
N GLY A 72 6.60 14.99 4.63
CA GLY A 72 7.01 15.39 5.94
C GLY A 72 7.67 14.25 6.72
N ARG A 73 7.39 14.13 8.03
CA ARG A 73 7.98 13.08 8.87
C ARG A 73 7.24 11.74 8.70
N GLU A 74 7.82 10.66 9.21
CA GLU A 74 7.32 9.28 9.15
C GLU A 74 5.87 9.15 9.65
N LEU A 75 5.48 9.93 10.65
CA LEU A 75 4.11 9.97 11.16
C LEU A 75 3.10 10.46 10.11
N ALA A 76 3.49 11.41 9.25
CA ALA A 76 2.65 11.89 8.16
C ALA A 76 2.44 10.79 7.10
N VAL A 77 3.48 9.98 6.82
CA VAL A 77 3.36 8.80 5.95
C VAL A 77 2.36 7.79 6.51
N LEU A 78 2.42 7.53 7.83
CA LEU A 78 1.46 6.62 8.46
C LEU A 78 0.03 7.17 8.46
N ARG A 79 -0.17 8.48 8.63
CA ARG A 79 -1.50 9.12 8.49
C ARG A 79 -2.04 8.99 7.07
N MET A 80 -1.19 9.19 6.09
CA MET A 80 -1.55 8.99 4.69
C MET A 80 -1.92 7.53 4.41
N LEU A 81 -1.17 6.58 4.97
CA LEU A 81 -1.43 5.14 4.86
C LEU A 81 -2.77 4.75 5.51
N ASP A 82 -3.01 5.21 6.74
CA ASP A 82 -4.25 4.96 7.48
C ASP A 82 -5.48 5.45 6.72
N TYR A 83 -5.42 6.67 6.21
CA TYR A 83 -6.49 7.24 5.42
C TYR A 83 -6.70 6.49 4.09
N ALA A 84 -5.64 6.22 3.35
CA ALA A 84 -5.69 5.49 2.08
C ALA A 84 -6.27 4.08 2.23
N SER A 85 -5.96 3.40 3.33
CA SER A 85 -6.45 2.05 3.63
C SER A 85 -7.87 2.02 4.20
N GLY A 86 -8.47 3.18 4.48
CA GLY A 86 -9.77 3.28 5.15
C GLY A 86 -9.77 2.75 6.58
N LEU A 87 -8.59 2.64 7.19
CA LEU A 87 -8.40 2.20 8.56
C LEU A 87 -8.54 3.40 9.49
N SER A 88 -9.07 3.21 10.66
CA SER A 88 -9.07 4.23 11.72
C SER A 88 -8.03 3.87 12.79
N ALA A 89 -6.90 3.31 12.35
CA ALA A 89 -5.90 2.69 13.22
C ALA A 89 -5.09 3.73 14.04
N LEU A 90 -5.00 4.97 13.57
CA LEU A 90 -4.26 6.02 14.28
C LEU A 90 -5.03 6.70 15.44
N ARG A 91 -6.12 6.09 15.90
CA ARG A 91 -6.80 6.53 17.15
C ARG A 91 -5.91 6.43 18.38
N HIS A 92 -4.82 5.65 18.29
CA HIS A 92 -3.83 5.45 19.36
C HIS A 92 -2.57 6.32 19.21
N LEU A 93 -2.65 7.44 18.48
CA LEU A 93 -1.53 8.37 18.25
C LEU A 93 -0.84 8.89 19.52
N ASP A 94 -1.57 8.96 20.63
CA ASP A 94 -0.98 9.37 21.91
C ASP A 94 0.12 8.41 22.37
N THR A 95 0.02 7.12 22.00
CA THR A 95 1.03 6.09 22.29
C THR A 95 2.34 6.32 21.49
N VAL A 96 2.25 6.95 20.30
CA VAL A 96 3.43 7.25 19.46
C VAL A 96 4.27 8.41 20.02
N ARG A 97 3.65 9.32 20.79
CA ARG A 97 4.36 10.44 21.44
C ARG A 97 5.32 10.00 22.54
N ASP A 98 5.12 8.81 23.08
CA ASP A 98 5.93 8.26 24.17
C ASP A 98 7.18 7.50 23.70
N LEU A 99 7.48 7.48 22.38
CA LEU A 99 8.69 6.89 21.85
C LEU A 99 9.90 7.80 22.17
N PRO A 100 10.84 7.37 23.02
CA PRO A 100 12.03 8.15 23.33
C PRO A 100 13.07 8.05 22.22
N GLY A 101 13.68 9.16 21.86
CA GLY A 101 14.87 9.18 20.99
C GLY A 101 14.71 10.05 19.73
N ALA A 102 15.76 10.12 18.93
CA ALA A 102 15.78 10.75 17.61
C ALA A 102 14.75 10.05 16.71
N GLY A 103 13.63 10.66 16.43
CA GLY A 103 12.48 10.27 15.65
C GLY A 103 12.29 8.76 15.35
N PRO A 104 11.15 8.18 15.66
CA PRO A 104 10.92 6.76 15.45
C PRO A 104 10.99 6.44 13.95
N HIS A 105 11.72 5.39 13.60
CA HIS A 105 11.76 4.92 12.22
C HIS A 105 10.40 4.34 11.82
N LEU A 106 10.03 4.46 10.56
CA LEU A 106 8.75 4.00 10.03
C LEU A 106 8.44 2.55 10.41
N ARG A 107 9.44 1.66 10.36
CA ARG A 107 9.30 0.26 10.80
C ARG A 107 8.93 0.12 12.26
N ASP A 108 9.59 0.88 13.15
CA ASP A 108 9.32 0.81 14.59
C ASP A 108 7.92 1.33 14.93
N LEU A 109 7.44 2.32 14.19
CA LEU A 109 6.05 2.80 14.29
C LEU A 109 5.05 1.73 13.85
N VAL A 110 5.30 1.02 12.75
CA VAL A 110 4.46 -0.10 12.31
C VAL A 110 4.47 -1.23 13.34
N CYS A 111 5.63 -1.58 13.90
CA CYS A 111 5.75 -2.57 14.97
C CYS A 111 4.95 -2.16 16.23
N LEU A 112 5.00 -0.89 16.60
CA LEU A 112 4.23 -0.36 17.74
C LEU A 112 2.72 -0.46 17.47
N LEU A 113 2.25 0.01 16.32
CA LEU A 113 0.83 -0.01 15.96
C LEU A 113 0.29 -1.44 15.90
N LEU A 114 1.02 -2.36 15.24
CA LEU A 114 0.69 -3.79 15.26
C LEU A 114 0.56 -4.32 16.70
N THR A 115 1.53 -3.99 17.55
CA THR A 115 1.54 -4.48 18.94
C THR A 115 0.34 -3.96 19.72
N VAL A 116 0.00 -2.69 19.58
CA VAL A 116 -1.17 -2.06 20.25
C VAL A 116 -2.48 -2.73 19.81
N GLU A 117 -2.66 -2.95 18.51
CA GLU A 117 -3.85 -3.63 17.99
C GLU A 117 -3.93 -5.08 18.47
N CYS A 118 -2.82 -5.81 18.45
CA CYS A 118 -2.78 -7.19 18.94
C CYS A 118 -3.05 -7.27 20.46
N GLU A 119 -2.54 -6.34 21.27
CA GLU A 119 -2.88 -6.25 22.69
C GLU A 119 -4.39 -5.99 22.91
N ALA A 120 -5.02 -5.21 22.01
CA ALA A 120 -6.47 -5.02 22.03
C ALA A 120 -7.22 -6.32 21.73
N LEU A 121 -6.76 -7.08 20.72
CA LEU A 121 -7.34 -8.39 20.39
C LEU A 121 -7.22 -9.37 21.57
N LEU A 122 -6.08 -9.42 22.27
CA LEU A 122 -5.89 -10.26 23.44
C LEU A 122 -6.87 -9.89 24.57
N ARG A 123 -7.11 -8.60 24.80
CA ARG A 123 -8.07 -8.14 25.82
C ARG A 123 -9.53 -8.52 25.49
N HIS A 124 -9.89 -8.55 24.20
CA HIS A 124 -11.22 -8.97 23.74
C HIS A 124 -11.38 -10.49 23.65
N GLY A 125 -10.27 -11.23 23.69
CA GLY A 125 -10.22 -12.66 23.43
C GLY A 125 -10.04 -12.96 21.94
N LEU A 126 -9.13 -13.89 21.63
CA LEU A 126 -8.86 -14.27 20.25
C LEU A 126 -10.04 -15.02 19.64
N ARG A 127 -10.31 -14.72 18.37
CA ARG A 127 -11.32 -15.43 17.58
C ARG A 127 -10.97 -16.91 17.49
N ARG A 128 -11.99 -17.74 17.56
CA ARG A 128 -11.91 -19.17 17.28
C ARG A 128 -12.85 -19.50 16.14
N ASP A 129 -12.50 -20.54 15.40
CA ASP A 129 -13.35 -21.06 14.34
C ASP A 129 -13.22 -22.57 14.24
N TYR A 130 -14.11 -23.21 13.50
CA TYR A 130 -14.06 -24.63 13.25
C TYR A 130 -12.98 -24.94 12.22
N VAL A 131 -11.91 -25.59 12.68
CA VAL A 131 -10.78 -26.03 11.85
C VAL A 131 -10.93 -27.52 11.57
N ARG A 132 -10.94 -27.86 10.30
CA ARG A 132 -10.98 -29.25 9.86
C ARG A 132 -9.65 -29.93 10.09
N ARG A 133 -9.63 -30.99 10.87
CA ARG A 133 -8.48 -31.81 11.18
C ARG A 133 -8.62 -33.21 10.62
N GLU A 134 -7.50 -33.79 10.21
CA GLU A 134 -7.41 -35.20 9.79
C GLU A 134 -6.27 -35.83 10.57
N GLU A 135 -6.62 -36.66 11.52
CA GLU A 135 -5.67 -37.26 12.47
C GLU A 135 -5.94 -38.75 12.70
N SER A 136 -4.90 -39.47 13.07
CA SER A 136 -4.96 -40.85 13.46
C SER A 136 -5.17 -40.94 14.99
N LEU A 137 -6.37 -41.36 15.40
CA LEU A 137 -6.84 -41.33 16.78
C LEU A 137 -7.12 -42.76 17.31
N PRO A 138 -7.02 -42.99 18.64
CA PRO A 138 -7.34 -44.30 19.24
C PRO A 138 -8.84 -44.63 19.23
N ALA A 139 -9.68 -43.64 19.01
CA ALA A 139 -11.13 -43.78 18.91
C ALA A 139 -11.69 -42.94 17.78
N VAL A 140 -12.88 -43.29 17.24
CA VAL A 140 -13.54 -42.53 16.19
C VAL A 140 -13.96 -41.17 16.72
N ARG A 141 -13.49 -40.12 16.03
CA ARG A 141 -13.95 -38.74 16.22
C ARG A 141 -14.37 -38.15 14.87
N GLY A 142 -15.63 -37.76 14.76
CA GLY A 142 -16.18 -37.27 13.50
C GLY A 142 -16.33 -38.37 12.45
N ARG A 143 -15.78 -38.17 11.25
CA ARG A 143 -15.90 -39.10 10.12
C ARG A 143 -14.65 -39.95 9.98
N LEU A 144 -14.83 -41.31 9.92
CA LEU A 144 -13.76 -42.23 9.57
C LEU A 144 -13.40 -42.10 8.07
N LEU A 145 -12.12 -42.01 7.77
CA LEU A 145 -11.58 -41.95 6.42
C LEU A 145 -11.20 -43.36 5.95
N HIS A 146 -12.21 -44.11 5.45
CA HIS A 146 -12.07 -45.50 5.06
C HIS A 146 -10.91 -45.76 4.10
N ASP A 147 -10.78 -44.93 3.05
CA ASP A 147 -9.74 -45.09 2.04
C ASP A 147 -8.34 -44.95 2.66
N ARG A 148 -8.14 -43.97 3.54
CA ARG A 148 -6.87 -43.79 4.28
C ARG A 148 -6.61 -44.90 5.27
N GLN A 149 -7.64 -45.38 5.97
CA GLN A 149 -7.55 -46.51 6.91
C GLN A 149 -7.08 -47.77 6.17
N LEU A 150 -7.67 -48.06 5.01
CA LEU A 150 -7.29 -49.24 4.21
C LEU A 150 -5.89 -49.10 3.62
N LEU A 151 -5.53 -47.91 3.11
CA LEU A 151 -4.23 -47.70 2.46
C LEU A 151 -3.05 -47.65 3.48
N ARG A 152 -3.25 -47.03 4.64
CA ARG A 152 -2.19 -46.78 5.60
C ARG A 152 -2.14 -47.79 6.76
N ARG A 153 -3.30 -48.36 7.10
CA ARG A 153 -3.45 -49.18 8.33
C ARG A 153 -4.34 -50.39 8.09
N PHE A 154 -4.12 -51.08 6.97
CA PHE A 154 -4.87 -52.31 6.68
C PHE A 154 -4.74 -53.32 7.81
N GLY A 155 -5.88 -53.72 8.39
CA GLY A 155 -5.92 -54.68 9.51
C GLY A 155 -5.51 -54.16 10.87
N GLN A 156 -5.08 -52.87 10.99
CA GLN A 156 -4.72 -52.25 12.26
C GLN A 156 -5.89 -51.39 12.76
N LEU A 157 -6.46 -51.73 13.91
CA LEU A 157 -7.60 -51.03 14.53
C LEU A 157 -7.23 -50.28 15.82
N ASP A 158 -5.96 -50.26 16.20
CA ASP A 158 -5.41 -49.52 17.33
C ASP A 158 -5.44 -48.00 17.12
N ARG A 159 -5.47 -47.56 15.83
CA ARG A 159 -5.63 -46.19 15.45
C ARG A 159 -6.51 -46.08 14.21
N LEU A 160 -7.35 -45.05 14.21
CA LEU A 160 -8.37 -44.79 13.20
C LEU A 160 -8.12 -43.45 12.52
N GLU A 161 -8.06 -43.46 11.21
CA GLU A 161 -7.89 -42.23 10.39
C GLU A 161 -9.23 -41.47 10.39
N CYS A 162 -9.28 -40.37 11.17
CA CYS A 162 -10.49 -39.60 11.41
C CYS A 162 -10.40 -38.21 10.81
N ARG A 163 -11.54 -37.68 10.37
CA ARG A 163 -11.75 -36.28 10.01
C ARG A 163 -12.80 -35.67 10.91
N PHE A 164 -12.44 -34.61 11.58
CA PHE A 164 -13.34 -33.89 12.50
C PHE A 164 -13.10 -32.39 12.43
N GLU A 165 -14.04 -31.64 12.96
CA GLU A 165 -13.91 -30.20 13.13
C GLU A 165 -13.61 -29.90 14.60
N GLU A 166 -12.66 -29.01 14.82
CA GLU A 166 -12.27 -28.55 16.16
C GLU A 166 -12.39 -27.05 16.25
N PHE A 167 -13.03 -26.57 17.31
CA PHE A 167 -13.18 -25.15 17.59
C PHE A 167 -11.88 -24.63 18.19
N ASP A 168 -11.05 -24.03 17.35
CA ASP A 168 -9.65 -23.71 17.66
C ASP A 168 -9.34 -22.25 17.38
N ALA A 169 -8.37 -21.69 18.13
CA ALA A 169 -7.79 -20.39 17.87
C ALA A 169 -6.72 -20.43 16.79
N ASN A 170 -6.23 -21.61 16.38
CA ASN A 170 -5.20 -21.76 15.35
C ASN A 170 -5.80 -21.57 13.93
N ILE A 171 -6.23 -20.35 13.64
CA ILE A 171 -6.85 -19.89 12.39
C ILE A 171 -5.98 -18.82 11.75
N LEU A 172 -6.17 -18.58 10.45
CA LEU A 172 -5.38 -17.65 9.67
C LEU A 172 -5.33 -16.25 10.29
N ASP A 173 -6.48 -15.75 10.82
CA ASP A 173 -6.55 -14.45 11.47
C ASP A 173 -5.51 -14.32 12.61
N ASN A 174 -5.41 -15.33 13.47
CA ASN A 174 -4.46 -15.33 14.59
C ASN A 174 -3.03 -15.68 14.15
N GLN A 175 -2.87 -16.63 13.21
CA GLN A 175 -1.55 -17.01 12.68
C GLN A 175 -0.81 -15.82 12.07
N LEU A 176 -1.52 -14.98 11.32
CA LEU A 176 -0.95 -13.77 10.73
C LEU A 176 -0.44 -12.80 11.81
N CYS A 177 -1.25 -12.55 12.84
CA CYS A 177 -0.87 -11.70 13.96
C CYS A 177 0.33 -12.27 14.73
N THR A 178 0.31 -13.57 15.04
CA THR A 178 1.40 -14.24 15.78
C THR A 178 2.72 -14.12 15.03
N THR A 179 2.71 -14.43 13.73
CA THR A 179 3.92 -14.37 12.88
C THR A 179 4.47 -12.95 12.78
N ALA A 180 3.57 -11.97 12.60
CA ALA A 180 3.97 -10.56 12.51
C ALA A 180 4.50 -10.00 13.84
N LEU A 181 3.92 -10.39 14.98
CA LEU A 181 4.41 -10.01 16.32
C LEU A 181 5.80 -10.60 16.61
N ASP A 182 6.05 -11.83 16.20
CA ASP A 182 7.36 -12.45 16.32
C ASP A 182 8.42 -11.73 15.48
N LEU A 183 8.06 -11.31 14.25
CA LEU A 183 8.92 -10.48 13.42
C LEU A 183 9.15 -9.10 14.06
N ALA A 184 8.10 -8.44 14.56
CA ALA A 184 8.21 -7.15 15.25
C ALA A 184 9.17 -7.24 16.45
N ALA A 185 9.04 -8.28 17.28
CA ALA A 185 9.88 -8.50 18.44
C ALA A 185 11.36 -8.70 18.10
N ARG A 186 11.66 -9.18 16.90
CA ARG A 186 13.05 -9.40 16.42
C ARG A 186 13.64 -8.19 15.70
N THR A 187 12.84 -7.39 15.03
CA THR A 187 13.33 -6.38 14.09
C THR A 187 13.23 -4.95 14.56
N THR A 188 12.38 -4.63 15.56
CA THR A 188 12.28 -3.27 16.09
C THR A 188 13.55 -2.87 16.85
N ALA A 189 14.00 -1.63 16.61
CA ALA A 189 15.15 -1.05 17.32
C ALA A 189 14.75 -0.52 18.72
N ASP A 190 13.49 -0.10 18.89
CA ASP A 190 13.00 0.43 20.16
C ASP A 190 12.80 -0.67 21.20
N GLU A 191 13.50 -0.57 22.34
CA GLU A 191 13.50 -1.56 23.40
C GLU A 191 12.13 -1.72 24.08
N LYS A 192 11.37 -0.62 24.26
CA LYS A 192 10.04 -0.67 24.87
C LYS A 192 9.05 -1.36 23.95
N VAL A 193 9.08 -1.04 22.65
CA VAL A 193 8.25 -1.70 21.63
C VAL A 193 8.61 -3.16 21.54
N ARG A 194 9.92 -3.49 21.54
CA ARG A 194 10.41 -4.88 21.52
C ARG A 194 9.88 -5.70 22.70
N ALA A 195 9.96 -5.16 23.90
CA ALA A 195 9.48 -5.84 25.11
C ALA A 195 7.97 -6.09 25.07
N ARG A 196 7.18 -5.13 24.58
CA ARG A 196 5.72 -5.26 24.40
C ARG A 196 5.39 -6.30 23.32
N ALA A 197 6.04 -6.22 22.15
CA ALA A 197 5.84 -7.14 21.05
C ALA A 197 6.17 -8.60 21.47
N ARG A 198 7.24 -8.82 22.24
CA ARG A 198 7.60 -10.14 22.79
C ARG A 198 6.51 -10.68 23.72
N ARG A 199 5.97 -9.86 24.64
CA ARG A 199 4.87 -10.28 25.52
C ARG A 199 3.64 -10.66 24.70
N ALA A 200 3.19 -9.80 23.81
CA ALA A 200 2.04 -10.08 22.95
C ALA A 200 2.26 -11.34 22.09
N SER A 201 3.45 -11.50 21.51
CA SER A 201 3.84 -12.70 20.75
C SER A 201 3.78 -13.97 21.59
N THR A 202 4.25 -13.93 22.83
CA THR A 202 4.19 -15.08 23.74
C THR A 202 2.74 -15.45 24.08
N GLU A 203 1.88 -14.48 24.36
CA GLU A 203 0.46 -14.72 24.64
C GLU A 203 -0.27 -15.28 23.41
N PHE A 204 -0.07 -14.71 22.22
CA PHE A 204 -0.63 -15.24 20.98
C PHE A 204 -0.14 -16.67 20.71
N SER A 205 1.16 -16.93 20.87
CA SER A 205 1.76 -18.25 20.61
C SER A 205 1.26 -19.34 21.56
N SER A 206 0.81 -18.98 22.76
CA SER A 206 0.20 -19.94 23.69
C SER A 206 -1.17 -20.46 23.20
N LEU A 207 -1.87 -19.68 22.37
CA LEU A 207 -3.20 -20.00 21.83
C LEU A 207 -3.14 -20.39 20.34
N CYS A 208 -2.21 -19.83 19.59
CA CYS A 208 -2.02 -20.05 18.17
C CYS A 208 -0.52 -20.07 17.87
N PRO A 209 0.10 -21.24 17.69
CA PRO A 209 1.53 -21.35 17.40
C PRO A 209 1.93 -20.54 16.16
N ALA A 210 3.13 -19.93 16.20
CA ALA A 210 3.67 -19.25 15.03
C ALA A 210 3.94 -20.28 13.92
N VAL A 211 3.44 -19.99 12.74
CA VAL A 211 3.62 -20.79 11.52
C VAL A 211 4.18 -19.90 10.42
N VAL A 212 4.79 -20.49 9.42
CA VAL A 212 5.20 -19.74 8.24
C VAL A 212 3.93 -19.36 7.46
N VAL A 213 3.54 -18.08 7.55
CA VAL A 213 2.40 -17.53 6.81
C VAL A 213 2.92 -16.85 5.54
N ASP A 214 2.45 -17.30 4.38
CA ASP A 214 2.60 -16.54 3.15
C ASP A 214 1.64 -15.33 3.21
N HIS A 215 2.18 -14.16 3.49
CA HIS A 215 1.40 -12.92 3.67
C HIS A 215 0.60 -12.52 2.43
N ARG A 216 1.05 -12.91 1.22
CA ARG A 216 0.35 -12.64 -0.04
C ARG A 216 -0.85 -13.52 -0.21
N LEU A 217 -0.67 -14.81 0.01
CA LEU A 217 -1.79 -15.74 -0.01
C LEU A 217 -2.78 -15.37 1.10
N ALA A 218 -2.28 -15.00 2.28
CA ALA A 218 -3.11 -14.51 3.37
C ALA A 218 -3.93 -13.28 2.95
N ALA A 219 -3.31 -12.28 2.30
CA ALA A 219 -4.00 -11.07 1.83
C ALA A 219 -5.12 -11.37 0.81
N GLN A 220 -4.95 -12.39 -0.04
CA GLN A 220 -5.95 -12.81 -1.02
C GLN A 220 -7.12 -13.60 -0.41
N VAL A 221 -6.86 -14.38 0.64
CA VAL A 221 -7.83 -15.29 1.26
C VAL A 221 -8.61 -14.61 2.39
N LEU A 222 -8.01 -13.63 3.07
CA LEU A 222 -8.66 -12.91 4.16
C LEU A 222 -9.92 -12.18 3.66
N THR A 223 -11.06 -12.58 4.22
CA THR A 223 -12.34 -11.91 4.02
C THR A 223 -12.86 -11.40 5.34
N TYR A 224 -13.35 -10.15 5.36
CA TYR A 224 -13.83 -9.54 6.59
C TYR A 224 -15.36 -9.56 6.65
N HIS A 225 -15.86 -9.94 7.81
CA HIS A 225 -17.27 -9.97 8.15
C HIS A 225 -17.42 -9.57 9.62
N ARG A 226 -18.64 -9.43 10.13
CA ARG A 226 -18.90 -8.90 11.48
C ARG A 226 -18.15 -9.61 12.62
N HIS A 227 -17.70 -10.87 12.42
CA HIS A 227 -17.02 -11.64 13.47
C HIS A 227 -15.48 -11.43 13.47
N ASN A 228 -14.90 -10.91 12.40
CA ASN A 228 -13.46 -10.62 12.32
C ASN A 228 -13.13 -9.20 11.83
N GLU A 229 -14.12 -8.33 11.69
CA GLU A 229 -13.90 -6.93 11.29
C GLU A 229 -12.92 -6.20 12.21
N HIS A 230 -12.97 -6.52 13.52
CA HIS A 230 -12.07 -5.94 14.52
C HIS A 230 -10.61 -6.39 14.38
N TYR A 231 -10.32 -7.41 13.57
CA TYR A 231 -8.95 -7.81 13.21
C TYR A 231 -8.36 -6.97 12.07
N ARG A 232 -9.17 -6.28 11.29
CA ARG A 232 -8.77 -5.59 10.05
C ARG A 232 -7.54 -4.70 10.27
N GLN A 233 -7.49 -3.95 11.36
CA GLN A 233 -6.38 -3.04 11.66
C GLN A 233 -5.10 -3.81 11.97
N ALA A 234 -5.16 -4.81 12.85
CA ALA A 234 -4.02 -5.66 13.16
C ALA A 234 -3.49 -6.38 11.90
N HIS A 235 -4.38 -6.91 11.07
CA HIS A 235 -4.00 -7.57 9.81
C HIS A 235 -3.33 -6.61 8.84
N CYS A 236 -3.77 -5.36 8.72
CA CYS A 236 -3.14 -4.38 7.86
C CYS A 236 -1.68 -4.14 8.27
N TRP A 237 -1.44 -3.88 9.56
CA TRP A 237 -0.08 -3.69 10.07
C TRP A 237 0.77 -4.96 9.97
N ALA A 238 0.16 -6.12 10.21
CA ALA A 238 0.82 -7.41 10.06
C ALA A 238 1.26 -7.65 8.61
N LEU A 239 0.36 -7.48 7.65
CA LEU A 239 0.66 -7.64 6.22
C LEU A 239 1.72 -6.64 5.74
N LEU A 240 1.63 -5.37 6.18
CA LEU A 240 2.63 -4.36 5.87
C LEU A 240 4.01 -4.73 6.41
N LEU A 241 4.10 -5.23 7.63
CA LEU A 241 5.36 -5.64 8.23
C LEU A 241 5.93 -6.89 7.56
N LEU A 242 5.10 -7.92 7.33
CA LEU A 242 5.49 -9.17 6.68
C LEU A 242 5.82 -8.98 5.20
N GLY A 243 5.15 -8.04 4.52
CA GLY A 243 5.45 -7.61 3.15
C GLY A 243 6.66 -6.68 3.05
N HIS A 244 7.41 -6.49 4.15
CA HIS A 244 8.60 -5.63 4.20
C HIS A 244 8.34 -4.18 3.75
N GLY A 245 7.14 -3.66 4.01
CA GLY A 245 6.74 -2.29 3.70
C GLY A 245 6.22 -2.08 2.27
N GLY A 246 6.11 -3.13 1.45
CA GLY A 246 5.50 -3.02 0.14
C GLY A 246 3.99 -2.80 0.24
N PHE A 247 3.50 -1.56 0.05
CA PHE A 247 2.06 -1.30 -0.02
C PHE A 247 1.43 -1.97 -1.25
N ALA A 248 2.16 -1.98 -2.38
CA ALA A 248 1.79 -2.75 -3.57
C ALA A 248 1.92 -4.27 -3.36
N ASP A 249 2.75 -4.71 -2.41
CA ASP A 249 2.93 -6.13 -2.07
C ASP A 249 1.78 -6.69 -1.20
N LEU A 250 0.84 -5.87 -0.74
CA LEU A 250 -0.48 -6.37 -0.33
C LEU A 250 -1.17 -7.14 -1.47
N TYR A 251 -0.68 -6.96 -2.71
CA TYR A 251 -1.22 -7.53 -3.94
C TYR A 251 -0.18 -8.21 -4.86
N ALA A 252 1.11 -8.27 -4.53
CA ALA A 252 2.18 -8.79 -5.42
C ALA A 252 3.34 -9.53 -4.73
N THR A 253 4.13 -10.24 -5.54
CA THR A 253 5.10 -11.32 -5.25
C THR A 253 6.44 -10.96 -4.58
N SER A 254 6.97 -11.91 -3.77
CA SER A 254 8.31 -12.13 -3.11
C SER A 254 9.32 -10.98 -3.06
N GLY A 255 9.72 -10.61 -1.84
CA GLY A 255 10.85 -9.75 -1.56
C GLY A 255 11.87 -10.41 -0.61
N PRO A 256 13.09 -9.84 -0.47
CA PRO A 256 14.17 -10.41 0.32
C PRO A 256 13.89 -10.44 1.83
N SER A 257 14.63 -11.29 2.52
CA SER A 257 14.60 -11.59 3.96
C SER A 257 14.37 -10.38 4.87
N GLY A 258 13.89 -10.60 6.10
CA GLY A 258 13.49 -9.63 7.15
C GLY A 258 14.41 -8.44 7.49
N GLN A 259 15.42 -8.17 6.66
CA GLN A 259 16.38 -7.08 6.79
C GLN A 259 15.94 -5.79 6.08
N THR A 260 14.88 -5.84 5.25
CA THR A 260 14.46 -4.69 4.43
C THR A 260 13.02 -4.33 4.70
N PHE A 261 12.75 -3.05 4.95
CA PHE A 261 11.41 -2.48 5.04
C PHE A 261 11.39 -1.18 4.23
N LEU A 262 10.80 -1.22 3.03
CA LEU A 262 10.74 -0.09 2.10
C LEU A 262 9.32 0.11 1.59
N LEU A 263 8.71 1.23 1.95
CA LEU A 263 7.37 1.66 1.53
C LEU A 263 7.47 2.51 0.27
N ASP A 264 6.74 2.13 -0.78
CA ASP A 264 6.63 2.93 -2.01
C ASP A 264 5.65 4.08 -1.85
N LEU A 265 6.17 5.30 -1.83
CA LEU A 265 5.35 6.50 -1.70
C LEU A 265 4.57 6.86 -2.98
N ASN A 266 4.97 6.37 -4.16
CA ASN A 266 4.16 6.55 -5.38
C ASN A 266 2.82 5.81 -5.23
N SER A 267 2.88 4.51 -4.93
CA SER A 267 1.68 3.67 -4.74
C SER A 267 0.83 4.15 -3.56
N LEU A 268 1.47 4.58 -2.48
CA LEU A 268 0.76 5.14 -1.32
C LEU A 268 0.05 6.44 -1.66
N PHE A 269 0.70 7.35 -2.40
CA PHE A 269 0.11 8.62 -2.80
C PHE A 269 -1.04 8.42 -3.78
N GLU A 270 -0.91 7.50 -4.73
CA GLU A 270 -2.00 7.12 -5.65
C GLU A 270 -3.23 6.62 -4.87
N ALA A 271 -3.05 5.71 -3.92
CA ALA A 271 -4.14 5.22 -3.07
C ALA A 271 -4.76 6.34 -2.21
N PHE A 272 -3.93 7.24 -1.68
CA PHE A 272 -4.37 8.40 -0.91
C PHE A 272 -5.24 9.35 -1.75
N VAL A 273 -4.80 9.69 -2.97
CA VAL A 273 -5.56 10.55 -3.89
C VAL A 273 -6.84 9.86 -4.34
N THR A 274 -6.79 8.55 -4.61
CA THR A 274 -8.00 7.78 -4.94
C THR A 274 -9.04 7.92 -3.84
N ARG A 275 -8.64 7.74 -2.57
CA ARG A 275 -9.55 7.87 -1.43
C ARG A 275 -10.08 9.30 -1.27
N LEU A 276 -9.24 10.33 -1.46
CA LEU A 276 -9.69 11.72 -1.45
C LEU A 276 -10.76 11.98 -2.51
N LEU A 277 -10.59 11.45 -3.73
CA LEU A 277 -11.57 11.59 -4.80
C LEU A 277 -12.85 10.81 -4.54
N GLU A 278 -12.77 9.60 -3.98
CA GLU A 278 -13.95 8.82 -3.56
C GLU A 278 -14.80 9.62 -2.56
N GLU A 279 -14.18 10.25 -1.57
CA GLU A 279 -14.87 11.09 -0.60
C GLU A 279 -15.38 12.40 -1.22
N ALA A 280 -14.59 13.06 -2.07
CA ALA A 280 -14.97 14.30 -2.74
C ALA A 280 -16.17 14.13 -3.66
N PHE A 281 -16.31 12.96 -4.29
CA PHE A 281 -17.40 12.64 -5.22
C PHE A 281 -18.53 11.81 -4.61
N HIS A 282 -18.43 11.48 -3.32
CA HIS A 282 -19.49 10.76 -2.64
C HIS A 282 -20.84 11.51 -2.76
N GLY A 283 -21.88 10.81 -3.20
CA GLY A 283 -23.22 11.38 -3.39
C GLY A 283 -23.40 12.31 -4.59
N THR A 284 -22.38 12.53 -5.43
CA THR A 284 -22.46 13.45 -6.60
C THR A 284 -22.92 12.79 -7.90
N GLY A 285 -23.09 11.48 -7.91
CA GLY A 285 -23.37 10.69 -9.13
C GLY A 285 -22.15 10.47 -10.03
N ILE A 286 -20.95 10.87 -9.59
CA ILE A 286 -19.68 10.58 -10.27
C ILE A 286 -19.03 9.38 -9.58
N ALA A 287 -18.79 8.31 -10.33
CA ALA A 287 -18.08 7.12 -9.87
C ALA A 287 -16.57 7.31 -10.06
N VAL A 288 -15.80 6.94 -9.04
CA VAL A 288 -14.34 6.90 -9.04
C VAL A 288 -13.90 5.45 -9.20
N ARG A 289 -13.01 5.16 -10.14
CA ARG A 289 -12.46 3.82 -10.37
C ARG A 289 -10.95 3.90 -10.45
N ALA A 290 -10.27 3.18 -9.56
CA ALA A 290 -8.82 3.03 -9.61
C ALA A 290 -8.40 2.05 -10.71
N GLN A 291 -7.32 2.34 -11.40
CA GLN A 291 -6.60 1.50 -12.37
C GLN A 291 -7.51 0.76 -13.37
N PRO A 292 -8.44 1.43 -14.06
CA PRO A 292 -9.30 0.77 -15.02
C PRO A 292 -8.51 0.35 -16.26
N GLU A 293 -8.65 -0.90 -16.68
CA GLU A 293 -8.05 -1.39 -17.91
C GLU A 293 -8.88 -0.98 -19.14
N LEU A 294 -8.30 -0.15 -20.00
CA LEU A 294 -8.87 0.25 -21.30
C LEU A 294 -8.33 -0.69 -22.39
N LYS A 295 -8.94 -1.88 -22.49
CA LYS A 295 -8.40 -3.02 -23.29
C LYS A 295 -8.39 -2.79 -24.80
N GLU A 296 -9.28 -1.96 -25.34
CA GLU A 296 -9.49 -1.76 -26.77
C GLU A 296 -8.97 -0.43 -27.30
N SER A 297 -8.26 0.34 -26.46
CA SER A 297 -7.85 1.70 -26.81
C SER A 297 -6.68 1.75 -27.78
N ILE A 298 -5.82 0.74 -27.83
CA ILE A 298 -4.70 0.64 -28.77
C ILE A 298 -4.70 -0.73 -29.42
N GLY A 299 -4.93 -0.77 -30.73
CA GLY A 299 -5.00 -2.01 -31.52
C GLY A 299 -4.26 -1.93 -32.83
N TYR A 300 -4.00 -3.08 -33.42
CA TYR A 300 -3.57 -3.21 -34.81
C TYR A 300 -4.73 -2.94 -35.77
N ARG A 301 -4.42 -2.63 -37.03
CA ARG A 301 -5.44 -2.41 -38.08
C ARG A 301 -6.34 -3.61 -38.31
N ASP A 302 -5.88 -4.82 -38.03
CA ASP A 302 -6.61 -6.09 -38.13
C ASP A 302 -7.53 -6.36 -36.92
N GLY A 303 -7.66 -5.43 -35.99
CA GLY A 303 -8.50 -5.54 -34.80
C GLY A 303 -7.83 -6.25 -33.62
N ARG A 304 -6.61 -6.79 -33.78
CA ARG A 304 -5.87 -7.37 -32.65
C ARG A 304 -5.43 -6.28 -31.70
N ARG A 305 -5.52 -6.55 -30.40
CA ARG A 305 -5.03 -5.66 -29.35
C ARG A 305 -3.51 -5.50 -29.42
N TYR A 306 -3.02 -4.26 -29.44
CA TYR A 306 -1.58 -3.98 -29.34
C TYR A 306 -1.14 -3.91 -27.88
N THR A 307 -1.81 -3.09 -27.07
CA THR A 307 -1.53 -2.93 -25.64
C THR A 307 -2.78 -2.45 -24.90
N THR A 308 -2.74 -2.50 -23.58
CA THR A 308 -3.78 -1.96 -22.70
C THR A 308 -3.29 -0.65 -22.10
N ILE A 309 -4.15 0.37 -22.03
CA ILE A 309 -3.88 1.59 -21.29
C ILE A 309 -4.58 1.50 -19.94
N THR A 310 -3.88 1.90 -18.88
CA THR A 310 -4.42 1.88 -17.52
C THR A 310 -4.12 3.24 -16.89
N PRO A 311 -5.05 4.20 -16.92
CA PRO A 311 -4.92 5.43 -16.14
C PRO A 311 -5.00 5.11 -14.65
N ASP A 312 -4.34 5.91 -13.81
CA ASP A 312 -4.33 5.68 -12.37
C ASP A 312 -5.76 5.74 -11.80
N ILE A 313 -6.56 6.73 -12.22
CA ILE A 313 -7.95 6.88 -11.80
C ILE A 313 -8.83 7.31 -12.99
N GLN A 314 -10.04 6.79 -13.05
CA GLN A 314 -11.08 7.21 -13.96
C GLN A 314 -12.30 7.74 -13.20
N LEU A 315 -12.76 8.91 -13.59
CA LEU A 315 -14.03 9.48 -13.17
C LEU A 315 -15.09 9.21 -14.24
N THR A 316 -16.27 8.78 -13.81
CA THR A 316 -17.37 8.48 -14.76
C THR A 316 -18.69 8.99 -14.22
N ARG A 317 -19.46 9.72 -15.06
CA ARG A 317 -20.84 10.11 -14.77
C ARG A 317 -21.77 9.60 -15.88
N GLY A 318 -22.88 8.97 -15.50
CA GLY A 318 -23.80 8.33 -16.44
C GLY A 318 -23.39 6.92 -16.83
N HIS A 319 -24.06 6.34 -17.82
CA HIS A 319 -23.90 4.96 -18.25
C HIS A 319 -23.72 4.84 -19.77
N GLY A 320 -23.14 3.74 -20.22
CA GLY A 320 -22.97 3.42 -21.63
C GLY A 320 -21.87 4.20 -22.33
N GLN A 321 -21.94 4.27 -23.67
CA GLN A 321 -20.90 4.90 -24.50
C GLN A 321 -20.89 6.42 -24.41
N THR A 322 -22.02 7.04 -24.11
CA THR A 322 -22.16 8.50 -23.96
C THR A 322 -21.87 9.01 -22.55
N ALA A 323 -21.44 8.15 -21.64
CA ALA A 323 -21.06 8.56 -20.31
C ALA A 323 -19.89 9.53 -20.35
N TRP A 324 -19.99 10.59 -19.53
CA TRP A 324 -18.87 11.49 -19.29
C TRP A 324 -17.73 10.74 -18.57
N ARG A 325 -16.51 10.81 -19.11
CA ARG A 325 -15.33 10.17 -18.56
C ARG A 325 -14.13 11.10 -18.57
N ARG A 326 -13.38 11.09 -17.49
CA ARG A 326 -12.08 11.78 -17.40
C ARG A 326 -11.05 10.88 -16.71
N SER A 327 -9.81 10.96 -17.14
CA SER A 327 -8.68 10.35 -16.45
C SER A 327 -8.06 11.32 -15.46
N VAL A 328 -7.59 10.77 -14.36
CA VAL A 328 -6.73 11.46 -13.40
C VAL A 328 -5.45 10.65 -13.29
N ASP A 329 -4.34 11.27 -13.63
CA ASP A 329 -3.00 10.71 -13.50
C ASP A 329 -2.37 11.27 -12.21
N VAL A 330 -1.83 10.41 -11.36
CA VAL A 330 -1.33 10.77 -10.04
C VAL A 330 0.19 10.69 -10.01
N LYS A 331 0.86 11.77 -9.62
CA LYS A 331 2.32 11.84 -9.63
C LYS A 331 2.88 12.27 -8.28
N TYR A 332 3.59 11.35 -7.63
CA TYR A 332 4.36 11.65 -6.44
C TYR A 332 5.70 12.27 -6.81
N LYS A 333 5.66 13.50 -7.34
CA LYS A 333 6.83 14.27 -7.79
C LYS A 333 6.58 15.75 -7.50
N LEU A 334 7.61 16.47 -7.05
CA LEU A 334 7.54 17.93 -6.96
C LEU A 334 7.73 18.53 -8.35
N TYR A 335 6.67 19.13 -8.88
CA TYR A 335 6.75 20.00 -10.05
C TYR A 335 6.87 21.48 -9.69
N THR A 336 7.06 21.79 -8.39
CA THR A 336 7.06 23.13 -7.82
C THR A 336 8.00 24.12 -8.51
N ASP A 337 9.13 23.63 -9.03
CA ASP A 337 10.15 24.45 -9.68
C ASP A 337 10.44 24.00 -11.11
N ARG A 338 9.69 23.06 -11.66
CA ARG A 338 9.87 22.50 -12.99
C ARG A 338 8.54 22.28 -13.67
N LYS A 339 8.47 22.60 -14.96
CA LYS A 339 7.30 22.26 -15.80
C LYS A 339 7.04 20.76 -15.76
N ILE A 340 5.76 20.39 -15.91
CA ILE A 340 5.33 19.01 -16.10
C ILE A 340 6.14 18.39 -17.23
N LYS A 341 6.66 17.18 -17.02
CA LYS A 341 7.47 16.52 -18.04
C LYS A 341 6.64 16.24 -19.29
N PRO A 342 7.17 16.45 -20.50
CA PRO A 342 6.46 16.17 -21.75
C PRO A 342 5.89 14.75 -21.83
N ALA A 343 6.58 13.74 -21.27
CA ALA A 343 6.09 12.36 -21.24
C ALA A 343 4.79 12.22 -20.44
N ASP A 344 4.68 12.88 -19.28
CA ASP A 344 3.47 12.85 -18.45
C ASP A 344 2.30 13.58 -19.15
N LEU A 345 2.60 14.67 -19.88
CA LEU A 345 1.60 15.36 -20.73
C LEU A 345 1.10 14.49 -21.88
N TYR A 346 2.00 13.84 -22.63
CA TYR A 346 1.62 12.97 -23.74
C TYR A 346 0.79 11.78 -23.27
N GLN A 347 1.13 11.21 -22.14
CA GLN A 347 0.35 10.13 -21.51
C GLN A 347 -1.07 10.60 -21.18
N SER A 348 -1.20 11.76 -20.54
CA SER A 348 -2.51 12.33 -20.18
C SER A 348 -3.34 12.73 -21.41
N PHE A 349 -2.73 13.26 -22.48
CA PHE A 349 -3.43 13.52 -23.75
C PHE A 349 -3.93 12.22 -24.39
N ALA A 350 -3.13 11.15 -24.37
CA ALA A 350 -3.58 9.85 -24.87
C ALA A 350 -4.78 9.32 -24.07
N TYR A 351 -4.76 9.46 -22.75
CA TYR A 351 -5.89 9.06 -21.89
C TYR A 351 -7.14 9.91 -22.15
N ALA A 352 -7.00 11.24 -22.25
CA ALA A 352 -8.12 12.12 -22.55
C ALA A 352 -8.79 11.73 -23.88
N THR A 353 -7.99 11.46 -24.90
CA THR A 353 -8.49 11.07 -26.23
C THR A 353 -9.13 9.68 -26.19
N ALA A 354 -8.52 8.70 -25.52
CA ALA A 354 -9.05 7.33 -25.43
C ALA A 354 -10.37 7.24 -24.66
N LEU A 355 -10.63 8.16 -23.72
CA LEU A 355 -11.86 8.20 -22.93
C LEU A 355 -12.96 9.08 -23.56
N SER A 356 -12.63 9.88 -24.57
CA SER A 356 -13.63 10.67 -25.32
C SER A 356 -14.45 9.76 -26.23
N HIS A 357 -15.70 10.14 -26.50
CA HIS A 357 -16.54 9.41 -27.46
C HIS A 357 -16.73 10.22 -28.77
N VAL A 358 -16.91 9.48 -29.84
CA VAL A 358 -17.18 10.09 -31.16
C VAL A 358 -18.50 10.87 -31.11
N GLY A 359 -18.49 12.14 -31.59
CA GLY A 359 -19.66 13.03 -31.55
C GLY A 359 -19.83 13.81 -30.24
N SER A 360 -18.93 13.70 -29.29
CA SER A 360 -18.90 14.60 -28.14
C SER A 360 -18.56 16.01 -28.57
N THR A 361 -19.34 16.97 -28.08
CA THR A 361 -19.05 18.40 -28.22
C THR A 361 -18.06 18.89 -27.18
N GLU A 362 -17.77 18.06 -26.17
CA GLU A 362 -16.81 18.38 -25.09
C GLU A 362 -15.38 18.15 -25.56
N THR A 363 -14.49 19.05 -25.18
CA THR A 363 -13.04 18.86 -25.37
C THR A 363 -12.55 17.71 -24.53
N PRO A 364 -11.85 16.72 -25.12
CA PRO A 364 -11.20 15.64 -24.36
C PRO A 364 -10.34 16.23 -23.24
N THR A 365 -10.61 15.85 -21.99
CA THR A 365 -9.95 16.44 -20.81
C THR A 365 -9.39 15.35 -19.90
N ALA A 366 -8.16 15.56 -19.42
CA ALA A 366 -7.53 14.77 -18.39
C ALA A 366 -7.00 15.66 -17.26
N HIS A 367 -6.71 15.06 -16.13
CA HIS A 367 -6.16 15.75 -14.97
C HIS A 367 -4.85 15.10 -14.55
N ILE A 368 -3.91 15.93 -14.06
CA ILE A 368 -2.69 15.47 -13.37
C ILE A 368 -2.74 16.02 -11.95
N LEU A 369 -2.83 15.12 -10.96
CA LEU A 369 -2.72 15.48 -9.55
C LEU A 369 -1.32 15.12 -9.04
N TYR A 370 -0.57 16.10 -8.55
CA TYR A 370 0.79 15.87 -8.11
C TYR A 370 1.04 16.32 -6.67
N ALA A 371 2.02 15.70 -6.01
CA ALA A 371 2.40 16.05 -4.65
C ALA A 371 3.08 17.42 -4.59
N SER A 372 2.69 18.24 -3.62
CA SER A 372 3.28 19.56 -3.35
C SER A 372 3.39 19.80 -1.85
N ASP A 373 4.28 20.71 -1.45
CA ASP A 373 4.46 21.24 -0.10
C ASP A 373 3.74 22.56 0.15
N ARG A 374 3.12 23.14 -0.90
CA ARG A 374 2.38 24.41 -0.88
C ARG A 374 1.12 24.34 -1.74
N ASP A 375 0.24 25.32 -1.56
CA ASP A 375 -0.96 25.45 -2.37
C ASP A 375 -0.62 25.95 -3.77
N HIS A 376 -1.29 25.39 -4.77
CA HIS A 376 -1.18 25.75 -6.17
C HIS A 376 -2.54 26.06 -6.76
N THR A 377 -2.56 27.05 -7.66
CA THR A 377 -3.68 27.22 -8.58
C THR A 377 -3.59 26.19 -9.71
N PRO A 378 -4.72 25.62 -10.16
CA PRO A 378 -4.71 24.71 -11.31
C PRO A 378 -4.07 25.36 -12.53
N GLU A 379 -3.19 24.63 -13.20
CA GLU A 379 -2.57 25.02 -14.47
C GLU A 379 -3.26 24.29 -15.62
N GLU A 380 -3.59 25.00 -16.70
CA GLU A 380 -4.22 24.43 -17.88
C GLU A 380 -3.24 24.37 -19.04
N VAL A 381 -3.07 23.18 -19.61
CA VAL A 381 -2.25 22.93 -20.79
C VAL A 381 -3.14 22.41 -21.92
N THR A 382 -3.10 23.10 -23.07
CA THR A 382 -3.97 22.80 -24.23
C THR A 382 -3.14 22.18 -25.35
N LEU A 383 -3.60 21.04 -25.88
CA LEU A 383 -3.13 20.52 -27.17
C LEU A 383 -3.96 21.15 -28.29
N ARG A 384 -3.28 21.79 -29.25
CA ARG A 384 -3.94 22.43 -30.41
C ARG A 384 -3.73 21.62 -31.68
N ARG A 385 -4.73 21.56 -32.54
CA ARG A 385 -4.62 21.06 -33.91
C ARG A 385 -3.91 22.07 -34.80
N HIS A 386 -3.53 21.65 -35.99
CA HIS A 386 -2.89 22.53 -36.96
C HIS A 386 -3.77 23.74 -37.35
N ASP A 387 -5.07 23.60 -37.34
CA ASP A 387 -6.06 24.68 -37.61
C ASP A 387 -6.27 25.63 -36.40
N GLY A 388 -5.52 25.43 -35.32
CA GLY A 388 -5.62 26.20 -34.07
C GLY A 388 -6.72 25.78 -33.12
N SER A 389 -7.60 24.87 -33.53
CA SER A 389 -8.65 24.34 -32.64
C SER A 389 -8.08 23.50 -31.51
N THR A 390 -8.77 23.43 -30.37
CA THR A 390 -8.37 22.63 -29.22
C THR A 390 -8.63 21.15 -29.51
N ALA A 391 -7.59 20.33 -29.42
CA ALA A 391 -7.66 18.89 -29.56
C ALA A 391 -7.94 18.18 -28.22
N ALA A 392 -7.26 18.63 -27.15
CA ALA A 392 -7.45 18.12 -25.79
C ALA A 392 -6.94 19.14 -24.77
N GLN A 393 -7.36 18.99 -23.52
CA GLN A 393 -6.98 19.85 -22.40
C GLN A 393 -6.50 19.01 -21.23
N ILE A 394 -5.48 19.49 -20.55
CA ILE A 394 -4.98 18.89 -19.30
C ILE A 394 -5.03 19.97 -18.22
N THR A 395 -5.64 19.63 -17.09
CA THR A 395 -5.59 20.44 -15.89
C THR A 395 -4.64 19.79 -14.90
N ALA A 396 -3.60 20.51 -14.50
CA ALA A 396 -2.64 20.06 -13.50
C ALA A 396 -2.87 20.78 -12.17
N LEU A 397 -2.95 20.02 -11.07
CA LEU A 397 -3.18 20.54 -9.73
C LEU A 397 -2.16 19.97 -8.75
N GLY A 398 -1.40 20.84 -8.09
CA GLY A 398 -0.56 20.48 -6.96
C GLY A 398 -1.38 20.33 -5.68
N LEU A 399 -1.31 19.17 -5.07
CA LEU A 399 -1.95 18.87 -3.78
C LEU A 399 -0.97 19.17 -2.65
N ASN A 400 -1.30 20.14 -1.79
CA ASN A 400 -0.53 20.43 -0.58
C ASN A 400 -0.65 19.27 0.42
N VAL A 401 0.25 18.28 0.29
CA VAL A 401 0.18 17.03 1.06
C VAL A 401 0.26 17.27 2.57
N PRO A 402 1.18 18.11 3.10
CA PRO A 402 1.22 18.42 4.53
C PRO A 402 -0.10 19.00 5.05
N SER A 403 -0.70 19.95 4.33
CA SER A 403 -1.99 20.54 4.70
C SER A 403 -3.14 19.56 4.65
N LEU A 404 -3.19 18.69 3.63
CA LEU A 404 -4.20 17.64 3.52
C LEU A 404 -4.10 16.64 4.67
N ILE A 405 -2.89 16.17 4.99
CA ILE A 405 -2.67 15.24 6.10
C ILE A 405 -3.06 15.89 7.45
N ALA A 406 -2.75 17.17 7.63
CA ALA A 406 -3.16 17.89 8.83
C ALA A 406 -4.68 18.09 8.94
N ALA A 407 -5.38 18.15 7.79
CA ALA A 407 -6.82 18.29 7.71
C ALA A 407 -7.58 16.96 7.94
N LEU A 408 -6.93 15.81 7.83
CA LEU A 408 -7.56 14.51 8.03
C LEU A 408 -8.27 14.41 9.40
N GLY A 409 -9.52 13.94 9.39
CA GLY A 409 -10.35 13.84 10.59
C GLY A 409 -10.86 15.18 11.12
N THR A 410 -10.67 16.29 10.40
CA THR A 410 -11.16 17.62 10.79
C THR A 410 -12.16 18.17 9.75
N PRO A 411 -13.02 19.14 10.11
CA PRO A 411 -13.92 19.78 9.14
C PRO A 411 -13.20 20.48 7.97
N LYS A 412 -11.92 20.82 8.12
CA LYS A 412 -11.09 21.42 7.05
C LYS A 412 -10.90 20.50 5.86
N LEU A 413 -10.98 19.18 6.06
CA LEU A 413 -10.90 18.22 4.96
C LEU A 413 -12.01 18.46 3.94
N MET A 414 -13.25 18.72 4.38
CA MET A 414 -14.38 18.97 3.47
C MET A 414 -14.16 20.19 2.56
N LEU A 415 -13.51 21.22 3.07
CA LEU A 415 -13.14 22.39 2.26
C LEU A 415 -12.10 22.02 1.19
N ALA A 416 -11.07 21.27 1.57
CA ALA A 416 -10.04 20.79 0.64
C ALA A 416 -10.64 19.87 -0.44
N LEU A 417 -11.51 18.93 -0.06
CA LEU A 417 -12.21 18.02 -0.98
C LEU A 417 -13.09 18.80 -1.97
N THR A 418 -13.76 19.86 -1.51
CA THR A 418 -14.56 20.73 -2.38
C THR A 418 -13.67 21.44 -3.39
N GLY A 419 -12.51 21.96 -2.99
CA GLY A 419 -11.53 22.56 -3.89
C GLY A 419 -11.01 21.59 -4.96
N ILE A 420 -10.62 20.39 -4.55
CA ILE A 420 -10.17 19.32 -5.47
C ILE A 420 -11.29 18.97 -6.45
N ARG A 421 -12.50 18.75 -5.97
CA ARG A 421 -13.67 18.45 -6.80
C ARG A 421 -13.88 19.54 -7.85
N THR A 422 -13.92 20.81 -7.44
CA THR A 422 -14.10 21.94 -8.35
C THR A 422 -13.01 21.98 -9.41
N ALA A 423 -11.75 21.79 -9.05
CA ALA A 423 -10.62 21.79 -10.00
C ALA A 423 -10.73 20.66 -11.04
N VAL A 424 -11.17 19.47 -10.63
CA VAL A 424 -11.30 18.29 -11.50
C VAL A 424 -12.58 18.31 -12.33
N THR A 425 -13.62 19.05 -11.91
CA THR A 425 -14.86 19.24 -12.68
C THR A 425 -14.93 20.60 -13.40
N SER A 426 -13.90 21.44 -13.29
CA SER A 426 -13.87 22.75 -13.96
C SER A 426 -14.12 22.59 -15.45
N GLY A 427 -15.07 23.42 -15.96
CA GLY A 427 -15.58 23.36 -17.34
C GLY A 427 -17.01 22.82 -17.45
N GLU A 428 -17.67 22.42 -16.37
CA GLU A 428 -19.08 22.02 -16.38
C GLU A 428 -19.97 22.93 -15.52
N PRO A 429 -21.19 23.23 -15.98
CA PRO A 429 -22.19 23.82 -15.11
C PRO A 429 -22.57 22.79 -14.04
N VAL A 430 -22.34 23.12 -12.78
CA VAL A 430 -22.81 22.31 -11.64
C VAL A 430 -24.34 22.19 -11.76
N PRO A 431 -24.90 20.97 -11.86
CA PRO A 431 -26.35 20.84 -11.83
C PRO A 431 -26.85 21.40 -10.50
N ARG A 432 -27.71 22.38 -10.53
CA ARG A 432 -28.43 22.86 -9.34
C ARG A 432 -29.19 21.68 -8.78
N ILE A 433 -28.84 21.27 -7.56
CA ILE A 433 -29.64 20.32 -6.78
C ILE A 433 -30.99 21.02 -6.56
N THR A 434 -32.01 20.61 -7.31
CA THR A 434 -33.40 20.92 -6.97
C THR A 434 -33.74 20.07 -5.76
N HIS A 435 -34.08 20.75 -4.68
CA HIS A 435 -34.53 20.18 -3.40
C HIS A 435 -35.81 19.35 -3.59
#